data_6d90cf737146c63dbe81f1e92aedc1ec
#
_entry.id   6d90cf737146c63dbe81f1e92aedc1ec
#
_cell.length_a   1.000
_cell.length_b   1.000
_cell.length_c   1.000
_cell.angle_alpha   90.00
_cell.angle_beta   90.00
_cell.angle_gamma   90.00
#
_symmetry.space_group_name_H-M   'P 1'
#
loop_
_entity.id
_entity.type
_entity.pdbx_description
1 polymer ?
#
loop_
_entity_poly.entity_id
_entity_poly.type
_entity_poly.pdbx_seq_one_letter_code
_entity_poly.pdbx_strand_id
1 'polypeptide(L)'
;MLLPSSATGVSAWELDLLASRVVRANLRDSVAMLRGLYALLDSVPHMPVSMQIRQLVENTLAAQAECVAQLRAADWTGAGFASQRAVRAASKAFFHPDMLPALYFPDEHLYAVYLPLFLPITVPLLAALVKMLTAKKKSTKATL
;
A
#
# COMPACT_ATOMS: atom_id res chain seq x y z
N MET A 1 20.90 -9.38 47.88
CA MET A 1 21.20 -8.09 47.24
C MET A 1 19.97 -7.68 46.43
N LEU A 2 19.13 -6.83 47.05
CA LEU A 2 17.87 -6.36 46.42
C LEU A 2 18.24 -5.30 45.36
N LEU A 3 17.95 -5.60 44.11
CA LEU A 3 18.09 -4.62 43.02
C LEU A 3 17.13 -3.43 43.28
N PRO A 4 17.56 -2.19 43.08
CA PRO A 4 16.72 -1.02 43.32
C PRO A 4 15.52 -1.11 42.37
N SER A 5 14.32 -1.30 42.96
CA SER A 5 13.07 -1.16 42.23
C SER A 5 12.95 0.28 41.76
N SER A 6 12.84 0.50 40.44
CA SER A 6 12.47 1.81 39.91
C SER A 6 11.09 2.22 40.51
N ALA A 7 10.83 3.51 40.59
CA ALA A 7 9.53 4.04 41.06
C ALA A 7 8.33 3.53 40.24
N THR A 8 8.58 2.94 39.08
CA THR A 8 7.61 2.33 38.15
C THR A 8 7.45 0.81 38.33
N GLY A 9 8.17 0.16 39.29
CA GLY A 9 8.12 -1.28 39.51
C GLY A 9 8.80 -2.13 38.42
N VAL A 10 9.35 -1.53 37.36
CA VAL A 10 10.07 -2.21 36.25
C VAL A 10 11.56 -1.90 36.39
N SER A 11 12.42 -2.90 36.38
CA SER A 11 13.87 -2.72 36.46
C SER A 11 14.47 -2.37 35.08
N ALA A 12 15.62 -1.67 35.08
CA ALA A 12 16.28 -1.25 33.85
C ALA A 12 16.63 -2.43 32.92
N TRP A 13 17.06 -3.58 33.45
CA TRP A 13 17.38 -4.76 32.66
C TRP A 13 16.12 -5.38 32.00
N GLU A 14 14.96 -5.27 32.62
CA GLU A 14 13.69 -5.73 32.02
C GLU A 14 13.32 -4.86 30.81
N LEU A 15 13.53 -3.54 30.91
CA LEU A 15 13.33 -2.62 29.79
C LEU A 15 14.30 -2.94 28.64
N ASP A 16 15.56 -3.20 28.92
CA ASP A 16 16.55 -3.59 27.90
C ASP A 16 16.19 -4.94 27.26
N LEU A 17 15.69 -5.89 28.04
CA LEU A 17 15.22 -7.16 27.52
C LEU A 17 14.00 -7.00 26.60
N LEU A 18 13.04 -6.19 27.00
CA LEU A 18 11.87 -5.87 26.18
C LEU A 18 12.28 -5.14 24.89
N ALA A 19 13.13 -4.11 25.02
CA ALA A 19 13.67 -3.39 23.87
C ALA A 19 14.36 -4.33 22.89
N SER A 20 15.20 -5.23 23.36
CA SER A 20 15.91 -6.21 22.54
C SER A 20 14.95 -7.14 21.79
N ARG A 21 13.87 -7.58 22.43
CA ARG A 21 12.84 -8.43 21.82
C ARG A 21 12.08 -7.67 20.73
N VAL A 22 11.67 -6.44 21.02
CA VAL A 22 10.96 -5.58 20.07
C VAL A 22 11.82 -5.27 18.85
N VAL A 23 13.09 -4.88 19.07
CA VAL A 23 14.03 -4.60 17.98
C VAL A 23 14.22 -5.83 17.08
N ARG A 24 14.41 -7.01 17.67
CA ARG A 24 14.55 -8.26 16.90
C ARG A 24 13.30 -8.61 16.12
N ALA A 25 12.11 -8.45 16.72
CA ALA A 25 10.85 -8.69 16.05
C ALA A 25 10.69 -7.73 14.85
N ASN A 26 10.85 -6.43 15.07
CA ASN A 26 10.73 -5.41 14.03
C ASN A 26 11.71 -5.64 12.86
N LEU A 27 12.98 -5.98 13.16
CA LEU A 27 13.95 -6.31 12.11
C LEU A 27 13.56 -7.56 11.34
N ARG A 28 13.10 -8.61 12.02
CA ARG A 28 12.65 -9.85 11.39
C ARG A 28 11.46 -9.60 10.48
N ASP A 29 10.48 -8.83 10.96
CA ASP A 29 9.26 -8.50 10.22
C ASP A 29 9.57 -7.63 9.01
N SER A 30 10.43 -6.61 9.15
CA SER A 30 10.83 -5.77 8.03
C SER A 30 11.56 -6.55 6.93
N VAL A 31 12.43 -7.51 7.32
CA VAL A 31 13.10 -8.41 6.35
C VAL A 31 12.11 -9.35 5.70
N ALA A 32 11.16 -9.91 6.45
CA ALA A 32 10.11 -10.80 5.91
C ALA A 32 9.23 -10.07 4.90
N MET A 33 8.82 -8.83 5.19
CA MET A 33 8.05 -8.00 4.26
C MET A 33 8.82 -7.68 2.98
N LEU A 34 10.11 -7.33 3.06
CA LEU A 34 10.95 -7.10 1.87
C LEU A 34 11.13 -8.36 1.03
N ARG A 35 11.30 -9.53 1.68
CA ARG A 35 11.36 -10.82 0.96
C ARG A 35 10.05 -11.15 0.28
N GLY A 36 8.92 -10.92 0.96
CA GLY A 36 7.60 -11.09 0.37
C GLY A 36 7.37 -10.16 -0.81
N LEU A 37 7.78 -8.89 -0.70
CA LEU A 37 7.73 -7.92 -1.79
C LEU A 37 8.56 -8.37 -2.99
N TYR A 38 9.78 -8.85 -2.75
CA TYR A 38 10.65 -9.38 -3.81
C TYR A 38 10.01 -10.60 -4.50
N ALA A 39 9.50 -11.56 -3.73
CA ALA A 39 8.83 -12.74 -4.27
C ALA A 39 7.58 -12.37 -5.10
N LEU A 40 6.83 -11.35 -4.68
CA LEU A 40 5.68 -10.83 -5.44
C LEU A 40 6.13 -10.23 -6.77
N LEU A 41 7.17 -9.41 -6.77
CA LEU A 41 7.72 -8.79 -7.98
C LEU A 41 8.29 -9.84 -8.96
N ASP A 42 8.90 -10.91 -8.44
CA ASP A 42 9.43 -12.02 -9.23
C ASP A 42 8.31 -12.85 -9.87
N SER A 43 7.17 -12.97 -9.18
CA SER A 43 6.02 -13.76 -9.65
C SER A 43 5.20 -13.06 -10.74
N VAL A 44 5.29 -11.73 -10.86
CA VAL A 44 4.51 -10.94 -11.82
C VAL A 44 5.45 -10.22 -12.80
N PRO A 45 5.77 -10.86 -13.97
CA PRO A 45 6.60 -10.23 -14.97
C PRO A 45 5.92 -8.98 -15.53
N HIS A 46 6.71 -7.90 -15.69
CA HIS A 46 6.27 -6.59 -16.18
C HIS A 46 5.50 -5.69 -15.20
N MET A 47 5.56 -5.96 -13.91
CA MET A 47 4.99 -5.05 -12.92
C MET A 47 5.82 -3.75 -12.84
N PRO A 48 5.25 -2.58 -13.15
CA PRO A 48 5.98 -1.33 -13.03
C PRO A 48 6.17 -0.99 -11.55
N VAL A 49 7.42 -1.00 -11.08
CA VAL A 49 7.75 -0.58 -9.72
C VAL A 49 7.74 0.94 -9.67
N SER A 50 6.78 1.50 -8.95
CA SER A 50 6.69 2.94 -8.72
C SER A 50 7.95 3.46 -8.02
N MET A 51 8.36 4.69 -8.36
CA MET A 51 9.48 5.37 -7.71
C MET A 51 9.25 5.50 -6.19
N GLN A 52 8.00 5.62 -5.76
CA GLN A 52 7.63 5.68 -4.34
C GLN A 52 7.95 4.37 -3.60
N ILE A 53 7.65 3.23 -4.21
CA ILE A 53 7.95 1.91 -3.64
C ILE A 53 9.47 1.74 -3.51
N ARG A 54 10.22 2.15 -4.53
CA ARG A 54 11.68 2.11 -4.49
C ARG A 54 12.24 2.94 -3.34
N GLN A 55 11.77 4.16 -3.15
CA GLN A 55 12.17 5.02 -2.03
C GLN A 55 11.82 4.40 -0.67
N LEU A 56 10.67 3.76 -0.53
CA LEU A 56 10.27 3.07 0.69
C LEU A 56 11.18 1.88 1.00
N VAL A 57 11.59 1.12 0.00
CA VAL A 57 12.57 0.03 0.15
C VAL A 57 13.94 0.58 0.57
N GLU A 58 14.43 1.62 -0.09
CA GLU A 58 15.69 2.28 0.26
C GLU A 58 15.66 2.83 1.69
N ASN A 59 14.57 3.48 2.09
CA ASN A 59 14.36 3.95 3.46
C ASN A 59 14.33 2.81 4.48
N THR A 60 13.76 1.65 4.11
CA THR A 60 13.75 0.47 4.97
C THR A 60 15.16 -0.06 5.19
N LEU A 61 15.96 -0.19 4.13
CA LEU A 61 17.34 -0.67 4.20
C LEU A 61 18.22 0.30 5.01
N ALA A 62 18.06 1.61 4.80
CA ALA A 62 18.78 2.63 5.56
C ALA A 62 18.43 2.56 7.05
N ALA A 63 17.15 2.42 7.40
CA ALA A 63 16.72 2.29 8.80
C ALA A 63 17.19 1.00 9.44
N GLN A 64 17.27 -0.12 8.70
CA GLN A 64 17.86 -1.38 9.20
C GLN A 64 19.37 -1.23 9.47
N ALA A 65 20.10 -0.58 8.57
CA ALA A 65 21.53 -0.32 8.75
C ALA A 65 21.78 0.58 9.96
N GLU A 66 20.99 1.64 10.13
CA GLU A 66 21.05 2.52 11.31
C GLU A 66 20.74 1.73 12.60
N CYS A 67 19.71 0.89 12.61
CA CYS A 67 19.38 0.06 13.76
C CYS A 67 20.58 -0.82 14.18
N VAL A 68 21.25 -1.45 13.21
CA VAL A 68 22.44 -2.27 13.48
C VAL A 68 23.59 -1.41 14.02
N ALA A 69 23.79 -0.19 13.53
CA ALA A 69 24.80 0.72 14.04
C ALA A 69 24.52 1.13 15.50
N GLN A 70 23.26 1.46 15.83
CA GLN A 70 22.85 1.79 17.20
C GLN A 70 23.02 0.58 18.16
N LEU A 71 22.69 -0.62 17.71
CA LEU A 71 22.92 -1.84 18.49
C LEU A 71 24.42 -2.06 18.79
N ARG A 72 25.31 -1.77 17.84
CA ARG A 72 26.77 -1.84 18.06
C ARG A 72 27.26 -0.79 19.04
N ALA A 73 26.60 0.35 19.08
CA ALA A 73 26.87 1.42 20.04
C ALA A 73 26.21 1.19 21.42
N ALA A 74 25.52 0.06 21.62
CA ALA A 74 24.71 -0.26 22.80
C ALA A 74 23.60 0.76 23.10
N ASP A 75 23.15 1.53 22.09
CA ASP A 75 21.99 2.45 22.18
C ASP A 75 20.71 1.70 21.86
N TRP A 76 20.07 1.14 22.88
CA TRP A 76 18.80 0.40 22.75
C TRP A 76 17.64 1.31 22.37
N THR A 77 17.67 2.57 22.79
CA THR A 77 16.61 3.54 22.48
C THR A 77 16.66 3.92 21.01
N GLY A 78 17.81 4.31 20.51
CA GLY A 78 18.03 4.61 19.10
C GLY A 78 17.71 3.41 18.20
N ALA A 79 18.18 2.21 18.58
CA ALA A 79 17.87 0.98 17.86
C ALA A 79 16.36 0.70 17.81
N GLY A 80 15.63 0.98 18.90
CA GLY A 80 14.17 0.86 18.96
C GLY A 80 13.48 1.74 17.93
N PHE A 81 13.84 3.03 17.88
CA PHE A 81 13.26 3.96 16.90
C PHE A 81 13.64 3.61 15.47
N ALA A 82 14.89 3.24 15.20
CA ALA A 82 15.33 2.84 13.87
C ALA A 82 14.60 1.57 13.39
N SER A 83 14.43 0.56 14.26
CA SER A 83 13.68 -0.66 13.94
C SER A 83 12.21 -0.40 13.63
N GLN A 84 11.57 0.52 14.36
CA GLN A 84 10.18 0.92 14.07
C GLN A 84 10.05 1.64 12.72
N ARG A 85 11.03 2.49 12.37
CA ARG A 85 11.05 3.14 11.05
C ARG A 85 11.20 2.11 9.94
N ALA A 86 12.08 1.11 10.13
CA ALA A 86 12.27 0.04 9.17
C ALA A 86 10.98 -0.75 8.92
N VAL A 87 10.31 -1.21 9.97
CA VAL A 87 9.04 -1.96 9.84
C VAL A 87 7.93 -1.12 9.20
N ARG A 88 7.82 0.16 9.57
CA ARG A 88 6.80 1.05 8.99
C ARG A 88 7.06 1.32 7.51
N ALA A 89 8.31 1.52 7.11
CA ALA A 89 8.66 1.75 5.71
C ALA A 89 8.44 0.47 4.87
N ALA A 90 8.85 -0.70 5.39
CA ALA A 90 8.61 -2.00 4.77
C ALA A 90 7.11 -2.29 4.58
N SER A 91 6.30 -2.04 5.62
CA SER A 91 4.85 -2.21 5.56
C SER A 91 4.21 -1.29 4.52
N LYS A 92 4.61 -0.01 4.47
CA LYS A 92 4.13 0.93 3.45
C LYS A 92 4.53 0.51 2.03
N ALA A 93 5.72 -0.07 1.85
CA ALA A 93 6.16 -0.57 0.56
C ALA A 93 5.35 -1.80 0.13
N PHE A 94 5.13 -2.75 1.05
CA PHE A 94 4.41 -3.99 0.78
C PHE A 94 2.92 -3.76 0.49
N PHE A 95 2.26 -2.88 1.26
CA PHE A 95 0.84 -2.53 1.11
C PHE A 95 0.62 -1.26 0.29
N HIS A 96 1.58 -0.88 -0.56
CA HIS A 96 1.42 0.30 -1.40
C HIS A 96 0.26 0.10 -2.38
N PRO A 97 -0.63 1.10 -2.58
CA PRO A 97 -1.75 0.98 -3.50
C PRO A 97 -1.32 0.61 -4.94
N ASP A 98 -0.15 1.06 -5.39
CA ASP A 98 0.39 0.70 -6.71
C ASP A 98 0.78 -0.79 -6.83
N MET A 99 0.89 -1.53 -5.70
CA MET A 99 1.11 -2.98 -5.69
C MET A 99 -0.20 -3.78 -5.77
N LEU A 100 -1.34 -3.14 -5.48
CA LEU A 100 -2.66 -3.76 -5.51
C LEU A 100 -3.33 -3.81 -6.90
N PRO A 101 -2.95 -3.01 -7.93
CA PRO A 101 -3.59 -3.07 -9.26
C PRO A 101 -3.50 -4.44 -9.92
N ALA A 102 -2.53 -5.28 -9.55
CA ALA A 102 -2.46 -6.66 -10.04
C ALA A 102 -3.64 -7.53 -9.55
N LEU A 103 -4.38 -7.09 -8.53
CA LEU A 103 -5.60 -7.71 -8.01
C LEU A 103 -6.88 -7.04 -8.54
N TYR A 104 -6.78 -5.84 -9.10
CA TYR A 104 -7.88 -5.17 -9.77
C TYR A 104 -7.95 -5.65 -11.23
N PHE A 105 -9.11 -6.12 -11.63
CA PHE A 105 -9.43 -6.38 -13.04
C PHE A 105 -9.00 -5.16 -13.87
N PRO A 106 -8.25 -5.33 -14.96
CA PRO A 106 -7.92 -4.21 -15.84
C PRO A 106 -9.24 -3.54 -16.27
N ASP A 107 -9.27 -2.20 -16.21
CA ASP A 107 -10.45 -1.38 -16.53
C ASP A 107 -11.03 -1.72 -17.91
N GLU A 108 -10.23 -2.29 -18.80
CA GLU A 108 -10.62 -2.81 -20.11
C GLU A 108 -11.70 -3.90 -20.04
N HIS A 109 -11.71 -4.73 -19.00
CA HIS A 109 -12.75 -5.75 -18.80
C HIS A 109 -14.05 -5.19 -18.22
N LEU A 110 -14.01 -4.04 -17.55
CA LEU A 110 -15.18 -3.34 -17.06
C LEU A 110 -16.10 -2.97 -18.23
N TYR A 111 -15.54 -2.41 -19.29
CA TYR A 111 -16.29 -2.07 -20.50
C TYR A 111 -16.86 -3.29 -21.20
N ALA A 112 -16.12 -4.40 -21.25
CA ALA A 112 -16.58 -5.63 -21.89
C ALA A 112 -17.79 -6.27 -21.19
N VAL A 113 -17.93 -6.06 -19.87
CA VAL A 113 -19.07 -6.57 -19.08
C VAL A 113 -20.26 -5.59 -19.11
N TYR A 114 -20.01 -4.30 -19.00
CA TYR A 114 -21.08 -3.29 -18.91
C TYR A 114 -21.67 -2.91 -20.27
N LEU A 115 -20.87 -2.94 -21.34
CA LEU A 115 -21.33 -2.56 -22.68
C LEU A 115 -22.49 -3.42 -23.17
N PRO A 116 -22.47 -4.77 -23.12
CA PRO A 116 -23.60 -5.60 -23.52
C PRO A 116 -24.81 -5.46 -22.61
N LEU A 117 -24.63 -5.02 -21.34
CA LEU A 117 -25.74 -4.80 -20.41
C LEU A 117 -26.47 -3.47 -20.70
N PHE A 118 -25.72 -2.40 -20.98
CA PHE A 118 -26.30 -1.07 -21.22
C PHE A 118 -26.77 -0.86 -22.66
N LEU A 119 -26.20 -1.57 -23.64
CA LEU A 119 -26.49 -1.40 -25.08
C LEU A 119 -27.97 -1.64 -25.41
N PRO A 120 -28.66 -2.71 -24.92
CA PRO A 120 -30.06 -2.93 -25.23
C PRO A 120 -31.00 -1.89 -24.63
N ILE A 121 -30.57 -1.15 -23.61
CA ILE A 121 -31.39 -0.09 -22.96
C ILE A 121 -31.08 1.26 -23.59
N THR A 122 -29.85 1.58 -23.92
CA THR A 122 -29.45 2.90 -24.44
C THR A 122 -29.82 3.08 -25.89
N VAL A 123 -29.85 2.04 -26.74
CA VAL A 123 -30.19 2.14 -28.15
C VAL A 123 -31.64 2.56 -28.35
N PRO A 124 -32.67 1.94 -27.73
CA PRO A 124 -34.07 2.40 -27.92
C PRO A 124 -34.30 3.77 -27.28
N LEU A 125 -33.60 4.11 -26.19
CA LEU A 125 -33.73 5.42 -25.55
C LEU A 125 -33.21 6.54 -26.47
N LEU A 126 -32.03 6.35 -27.07
CA LEU A 126 -31.45 7.28 -28.03
C LEU A 126 -32.34 7.42 -29.30
N ALA A 127 -32.86 6.30 -29.80
CA ALA A 127 -33.77 6.31 -30.96
C ALA A 127 -35.07 7.08 -30.67
N ALA A 128 -35.64 6.93 -29.47
CA ALA A 128 -36.79 7.68 -29.02
C ALA A 128 -36.49 9.20 -28.92
N LEU A 129 -35.32 9.54 -28.34
CA LEU A 129 -34.86 10.92 -28.20
C LEU A 129 -34.70 11.60 -29.58
N VAL A 130 -34.03 10.93 -30.52
CA VAL A 130 -33.85 11.43 -31.89
C VAL A 130 -35.21 11.62 -32.59
N LYS A 131 -36.13 10.67 -32.42
CA LYS A 131 -37.50 10.78 -32.96
C LYS A 131 -38.27 11.99 -32.43
N MET A 132 -38.17 12.26 -31.12
CA MET A 132 -38.78 13.42 -30.50
C MET A 132 -38.23 14.75 -31.03
N LEU A 133 -36.88 14.82 -31.14
CA LEU A 133 -36.21 16.02 -31.65
C LEU A 133 -36.55 16.30 -33.14
N THR A 134 -36.61 15.26 -33.97
CA THR A 134 -36.98 15.39 -35.40
C THR A 134 -38.44 15.69 -35.60
N ALA A 135 -39.34 15.15 -34.77
CA ALA A 135 -40.76 15.48 -34.79
C ALA A 135 -41.01 16.96 -34.43
N LYS A 136 -40.32 17.50 -33.44
CA LYS A 136 -40.42 18.91 -33.04
C LYS A 136 -39.98 19.85 -34.17
N LYS A 137 -38.94 19.48 -34.93
CA LYS A 137 -38.45 20.27 -36.07
C LYS A 137 -39.40 20.29 -37.27
N LYS A 138 -40.23 19.25 -37.45
CA LYS A 138 -41.28 19.20 -38.50
C LYS A 138 -42.50 20.06 -38.15
N SER A 139 -42.87 20.12 -36.87
CA SER A 139 -44.00 20.94 -36.41
C SER A 139 -43.75 22.45 -36.59
N THR A 140 -42.51 22.91 -36.37
CA THR A 140 -42.16 24.34 -36.52
C THR A 140 -42.11 24.80 -37.99
N LYS A 141 -41.97 23.87 -38.97
CA LYS A 141 -41.99 24.20 -40.42
C LYS A 141 -43.38 24.20 -41.04
N ALA A 142 -44.40 23.75 -40.34
CA ALA A 142 -45.78 23.70 -40.85
C ALA A 142 -46.64 24.92 -40.43
N THR A 143 -46.05 25.88 -39.68
CA THR A 143 -46.76 27.06 -39.14
C THR A 143 -46.16 28.37 -39.72
N LEU A 144 -45.44 28.30 -40.82
CA LEU A 144 -44.97 29.42 -41.65
C LEU A 144 -45.47 29.19 -43.10
#